data_270f6731fe5dc31c395d6abeccf2822d
#
_entry.id   270f6731fe5dc31c395d6abeccf2822d
#
_cell.length_a   1.000
_cell.length_b   1.000
_cell.length_c   1.000
_cell.angle_alpha   90.00
_cell.angle_beta   90.00
_cell.angle_gamma   90.00
#
_symmetry.space_group_name_H-M   'P 1'
#
loop_
_entity.id
_entity.type
_entity.pdbx_description
1 polymer ?
#
loop_
_entity_poly.entity_id
_entity_poly.type
_entity_poly.pdbx_seq_one_letter_code
_entity_poly.pdbx_strand_id
1 'polypeptide(L)'
;MLAGMKTIRQLTVESLAHMAAQGSPRAVVDESARAILRDWMLQARKPAEPAPAPPAAEAAALPPVQPVQPKPAAAEMGVEEKLAYLRERALHWKPALALGTLREKMVFATGDPHARLMLVGEAPGYDEERLGEPFVGRAGQKLNQVLAAMGLGRGAVYISNICKWRPAMGPQQGMANRPPTAEEIAACVQLVLAEIRAIRPQCIVCLGGTAAKGLLGVENASVGSLRGKWHDCQGVPVRVTYHPSYLLRNESLSARRAVWEDMLAAMEALGMPVSEKQRRYFLPS
;
A
#
# COMPACT_ATOMS: atom_id res chain seq x y z
N MET A 1 -11.46 -33.49 -16.60
CA MET A 1 -11.84 -33.42 -15.18
C MET A 1 -10.67 -33.96 -14.35
N LEU A 2 -9.74 -33.09 -13.92
CA LEU A 2 -8.74 -33.38 -12.88
C LEU A 2 -8.67 -32.13 -12.02
N ALA A 3 -9.67 -32.00 -11.13
CA ALA A 3 -9.69 -30.96 -10.11
C ALA A 3 -8.69 -31.28 -9.01
N GLY A 4 -7.70 -30.39 -8.83
CA GLY A 4 -7.17 -30.00 -7.53
C GLY A 4 -6.71 -31.08 -6.56
N MET A 5 -5.71 -31.90 -6.92
CA MET A 5 -4.94 -32.58 -5.88
C MET A 5 -4.02 -31.56 -5.21
N LYS A 6 -4.37 -31.18 -3.97
CA LYS A 6 -3.49 -30.37 -3.12
C LYS A 6 -2.16 -31.10 -2.94
N THR A 7 -1.07 -30.39 -3.11
CA THR A 7 0.26 -30.97 -2.86
C THR A 7 0.42 -31.29 -1.37
N ILE A 8 1.26 -32.29 -1.03
CA ILE A 8 1.55 -32.64 0.36
C ILE A 8 2.00 -31.41 1.16
N ARG A 9 2.71 -30.48 0.52
CA ARG A 9 3.11 -29.19 1.10
C ARG A 9 1.93 -28.33 1.52
N GLN A 10 0.90 -28.22 0.67
CA GLN A 10 -0.31 -27.46 0.98
C GLN A 10 -1.09 -28.08 2.14
N LEU A 11 -1.21 -29.41 2.15
CA LEU A 11 -1.88 -30.15 3.23
C LEU A 11 -1.13 -30.02 4.57
N THR A 12 0.20 -30.06 4.56
CA THR A 12 1.02 -29.90 5.77
C THR A 12 0.90 -28.49 6.34
N VAL A 13 0.93 -27.44 5.50
CA VAL A 13 0.79 -26.05 5.92
C VAL A 13 -0.63 -25.81 6.48
N GLU A 14 -1.67 -26.32 5.84
CA GLU A 14 -3.06 -26.20 6.31
C GLU A 14 -3.28 -26.93 7.66
N SER A 15 -2.69 -28.13 7.84
CA SER A 15 -2.74 -28.86 9.11
C SER A 15 -2.05 -28.10 10.24
N LEU A 16 -0.85 -27.54 9.99
CA LEU A 16 -0.13 -26.76 10.99
C LEU A 16 -0.86 -25.46 11.33
N ALA A 17 -1.46 -24.80 10.36
CA ALA A 17 -2.28 -23.60 10.57
C ALA A 17 -3.54 -23.92 11.39
N HIS A 18 -4.20 -25.06 11.12
CA HIS A 18 -5.36 -25.51 11.88
C HIS A 18 -5.01 -25.84 13.35
N MET A 19 -3.88 -26.50 13.59
CA MET A 19 -3.41 -26.81 14.94
C MET A 19 -3.02 -25.54 15.71
N ALA A 20 -2.42 -24.55 15.05
CA ALA A 20 -2.12 -23.25 15.66
C ALA A 20 -3.40 -22.47 16.04
N ALA A 21 -4.42 -22.54 15.21
CA ALA A 21 -5.73 -21.91 15.47
C ALA A 21 -6.48 -22.53 16.65
N GLN A 22 -6.19 -23.80 16.98
CA GLN A 22 -6.75 -24.51 18.15
C GLN A 22 -5.94 -24.31 19.44
N GLY A 23 -4.96 -23.43 19.46
CA GLY A 23 -4.21 -23.07 20.66
C GLY A 23 -3.15 -24.09 21.11
N SER A 24 -2.75 -25.02 20.25
CA SER A 24 -1.68 -25.98 20.53
C SER A 24 -0.30 -25.37 20.21
N PRO A 25 0.51 -24.95 21.19
CA PRO A 25 1.77 -24.24 20.92
C PRO A 25 2.92 -25.15 20.45
N ARG A 26 2.73 -26.47 20.41
CA ARG A 26 3.74 -27.45 19.96
C ARG A 26 3.06 -28.58 19.22
N ALA A 27 3.36 -28.76 17.93
CA ALA A 27 3.02 -29.96 17.19
C ALA A 27 3.94 -31.11 17.66
N VAL A 28 3.36 -32.18 18.18
CA VAL A 28 4.10 -33.43 18.41
C VAL A 28 4.25 -34.12 17.07
N VAL A 29 5.45 -34.00 16.50
CA VAL A 29 5.79 -34.65 15.24
C VAL A 29 6.23 -36.06 15.53
N ASP A 30 5.44 -37.06 15.11
CA ASP A 30 5.78 -38.46 15.26
C ASP A 30 6.98 -38.87 14.35
N GLU A 31 7.44 -40.10 14.54
CA GLU A 31 8.65 -40.57 13.85
C GLU A 31 8.46 -40.69 12.31
N SER A 32 7.26 -40.97 11.86
CA SER A 32 6.90 -41.05 10.44
C SER A 32 6.88 -39.63 9.80
N ALA A 33 6.36 -38.63 10.46
CA ALA A 33 6.38 -37.23 10.01
C ALA A 33 7.81 -36.67 10.01
N ARG A 34 8.67 -37.07 10.98
CA ARG A 34 10.08 -36.70 10.98
C ARG A 34 10.87 -37.33 9.80
N ALA A 35 10.54 -38.57 9.42
CA ALA A 35 11.12 -39.23 8.25
C ALA A 35 10.75 -38.48 6.95
N ILE A 36 9.49 -38.15 6.79
CA ILE A 36 8.99 -37.39 5.61
C ILE A 36 9.66 -36.01 5.52
N LEU A 37 9.78 -35.28 6.63
CA LEU A 37 10.46 -33.98 6.67
C LEU A 37 11.94 -34.07 6.35
N ARG A 38 12.63 -35.14 6.81
CA ARG A 38 14.04 -35.39 6.47
C ARG A 38 14.24 -35.72 4.98
N ASP A 39 13.40 -36.56 4.41
CA ASP A 39 13.46 -36.91 2.98
C ASP A 39 13.21 -35.66 2.12
N TRP A 40 12.29 -34.82 2.54
CA TRP A 40 11.98 -33.55 1.88
C TRP A 40 13.14 -32.54 1.92
N MET A 41 13.84 -32.45 3.05
CA MET A 41 15.03 -31.59 3.19
C MET A 41 16.22 -32.13 2.33
N LEU A 42 16.33 -33.44 2.15
CA LEU A 42 17.34 -34.06 1.29
C LEU A 42 17.03 -33.84 -0.19
N GLN A 43 15.76 -33.90 -0.60
CA GLN A 43 15.34 -33.63 -1.98
C GLN A 43 15.51 -32.14 -2.35
N ALA A 44 15.30 -31.22 -1.40
CA ALA A 44 15.51 -29.78 -1.61
C ALA A 44 17.02 -29.41 -1.80
N ARG A 45 17.95 -30.30 -1.47
CA ARG A 45 19.41 -30.09 -1.62
C ARG A 45 20.00 -30.64 -2.93
N LYS A 46 19.20 -31.36 -3.74
CA LYS A 46 19.67 -31.80 -5.07
C LYS A 46 19.59 -30.63 -6.05
N PRO A 47 20.67 -30.28 -6.77
CA PRO A 47 20.61 -29.33 -7.86
C PRO A 47 19.63 -29.85 -8.92
N ALA A 48 18.77 -28.97 -9.44
CA ALA A 48 17.88 -29.33 -10.53
C ALA A 48 18.70 -29.73 -11.77
N GLU A 49 18.47 -30.93 -12.26
CA GLU A 49 19.02 -31.40 -13.53
C GLU A 49 18.42 -30.53 -14.66
N PRO A 50 19.26 -30.08 -15.62
CA PRO A 50 18.74 -29.25 -16.71
C PRO A 50 17.78 -30.07 -17.57
N ALA A 51 16.56 -29.52 -17.80
CA ALA A 51 15.57 -30.14 -18.65
C ALA A 51 16.11 -30.32 -20.09
N PRO A 52 15.83 -31.48 -20.76
CA PRO A 52 16.24 -31.68 -22.14
C PRO A 52 15.66 -30.65 -23.07
N ALA A 53 16.49 -30.12 -23.99
CA ALA A 53 16.08 -29.14 -24.99
C ALA A 53 14.99 -29.72 -25.91
N PRO A 54 13.94 -28.95 -26.27
CA PRO A 54 12.95 -29.43 -27.21
C PRO A 54 13.55 -29.59 -28.62
N PRO A 55 13.04 -30.56 -29.42
CA PRO A 55 13.56 -30.79 -30.77
C PRO A 55 13.31 -29.57 -31.65
N ALA A 56 14.31 -29.30 -32.51
CA ALA A 56 14.25 -28.19 -33.46
C ALA A 56 13.04 -28.35 -34.41
N ALA A 57 12.08 -27.46 -34.30
CA ALA A 57 10.99 -27.32 -35.26
C ALA A 57 11.46 -26.48 -36.45
N GLU A 58 11.23 -26.95 -37.65
CA GLU A 58 11.51 -26.35 -38.95
C GLU A 58 10.95 -24.92 -39.02
N ALA A 59 11.81 -23.98 -39.44
CA ALA A 59 11.46 -22.56 -39.51
C ALA A 59 10.50 -22.28 -40.70
N ALA A 60 9.22 -22.12 -40.40
CA ALA A 60 8.30 -21.45 -41.31
C ALA A 60 8.58 -19.93 -41.25
N ALA A 61 8.86 -19.31 -42.41
CA ALA A 61 9.16 -17.90 -42.55
C ALA A 61 8.00 -17.03 -42.04
N LEU A 62 8.24 -16.26 -40.98
CA LEU A 62 7.31 -15.24 -40.48
C LEU A 62 7.29 -14.03 -41.43
N PRO A 63 6.13 -13.36 -41.61
CA PRO A 63 6.06 -12.14 -42.40
C PRO A 63 6.91 -11.02 -41.77
N PRO A 64 7.40 -10.04 -42.56
CA PRO A 64 8.31 -9.02 -42.07
C PRO A 64 7.65 -8.20 -40.94
N VAL A 65 8.24 -8.26 -39.76
CA VAL A 65 7.86 -7.45 -38.60
C VAL A 65 8.26 -6.02 -38.88
N GLN A 66 7.27 -5.11 -38.97
CA GLN A 66 7.55 -3.68 -39.00
C GLN A 66 8.35 -3.28 -37.76
N PRO A 67 9.34 -2.38 -37.88
CA PRO A 67 10.14 -1.98 -36.73
C PRO A 67 9.23 -1.27 -35.70
N VAL A 68 8.93 -1.97 -34.60
CA VAL A 68 8.32 -1.37 -33.43
C VAL A 68 9.36 -0.40 -32.87
N GLN A 69 9.06 0.90 -32.89
CA GLN A 69 9.91 1.90 -32.26
C GLN A 69 10.17 1.47 -30.81
N PRO A 70 11.42 1.43 -30.34
CA PRO A 70 11.72 1.05 -28.98
C PRO A 70 11.04 2.02 -28.04
N LYS A 71 10.14 1.50 -27.19
CA LYS A 71 9.53 2.27 -26.10
C LYS A 71 10.68 2.75 -25.20
N PRO A 72 10.78 4.05 -24.86
CA PRO A 72 11.90 4.54 -24.06
C PRO A 72 12.07 3.70 -22.80
N ALA A 73 13.30 3.34 -22.48
CA ALA A 73 13.60 2.58 -21.29
C ALA A 73 13.11 3.37 -20.09
N ALA A 74 12.43 2.72 -19.15
CA ALA A 74 11.80 3.37 -17.97
C ALA A 74 12.80 4.20 -17.11
N ALA A 75 14.09 4.06 -17.36
CA ALA A 75 15.15 4.84 -16.72
C ALA A 75 15.26 6.30 -17.25
N GLU A 76 14.78 6.58 -18.47
CA GLU A 76 14.88 7.88 -19.14
C GLU A 76 13.64 8.76 -18.95
N MET A 77 12.52 8.19 -18.44
CA MET A 77 11.28 8.93 -18.24
C MET A 77 11.38 9.90 -17.07
N GLY A 78 10.85 11.11 -17.23
CA GLY A 78 10.63 12.07 -16.14
C GLY A 78 9.63 11.53 -15.10
N VAL A 79 9.53 12.23 -13.95
CA VAL A 79 8.61 11.81 -12.86
C VAL A 79 7.16 11.86 -13.32
N GLU A 80 6.78 12.93 -14.01
CA GLU A 80 5.42 13.12 -14.54
C GLU A 80 5.04 12.02 -15.54
N GLU A 81 5.95 11.67 -16.44
CA GLU A 81 5.74 10.60 -17.41
C GLU A 81 5.59 9.23 -16.73
N LYS A 82 6.42 8.96 -15.71
CA LYS A 82 6.30 7.75 -14.89
C LYS A 82 4.95 7.66 -14.20
N LEU A 83 4.47 8.76 -13.61
CA LEU A 83 3.17 8.81 -12.94
C LEU A 83 2.02 8.70 -13.93
N ALA A 84 2.09 9.34 -15.09
CA ALA A 84 1.11 9.20 -16.16
C ALA A 84 1.04 7.74 -16.63
N TYR A 85 2.18 7.10 -16.88
CA TYR A 85 2.25 5.69 -17.22
C TYR A 85 1.67 4.76 -16.13
N LEU A 86 1.99 5.03 -14.87
CA LEU A 86 1.43 4.28 -13.74
C LEU A 86 -0.09 4.43 -13.65
N ARG A 87 -0.60 5.65 -13.85
CA ARG A 87 -2.03 5.93 -13.85
C ARG A 87 -2.75 5.15 -14.96
N GLU A 88 -2.19 5.13 -16.15
CA GLU A 88 -2.75 4.39 -17.29
C GLU A 88 -2.74 2.88 -17.02
N ARG A 89 -1.64 2.35 -16.49
CA ARG A 89 -1.56 0.94 -16.09
C ARG A 89 -2.52 0.59 -14.96
N ALA A 90 -2.76 1.50 -14.03
CA ALA A 90 -3.67 1.28 -12.93
C ALA A 90 -5.10 1.05 -13.41
N LEU A 91 -5.56 1.72 -14.49
CA LEU A 91 -6.88 1.48 -15.08
C LEU A 91 -7.13 0.01 -15.45
N HIS A 92 -6.06 -0.73 -15.74
CA HIS A 92 -6.09 -2.14 -16.14
C HIS A 92 -5.40 -3.05 -15.12
N TRP A 93 -5.34 -2.64 -13.84
CA TRP A 93 -4.63 -3.36 -12.79
C TRP A 93 -5.37 -4.62 -12.36
N LYS A 94 -5.08 -5.73 -13.06
CA LYS A 94 -5.75 -7.03 -12.88
C LYS A 94 -5.84 -7.52 -11.42
N PRO A 95 -4.80 -7.38 -10.57
CA PRO A 95 -4.89 -7.85 -9.18
C PRO A 95 -6.04 -7.22 -8.40
N ALA A 96 -6.33 -5.93 -8.59
CA ALA A 96 -7.44 -5.25 -7.92
C ALA A 96 -8.78 -5.49 -8.63
N LEU A 97 -8.81 -5.41 -9.97
CA LEU A 97 -10.04 -5.56 -10.75
C LEU A 97 -10.63 -6.96 -10.65
N ALA A 98 -9.80 -7.99 -10.54
CA ALA A 98 -10.24 -9.38 -10.44
C ALA A 98 -10.91 -9.72 -9.09
N LEU A 99 -10.74 -8.89 -8.06
CA LEU A 99 -11.39 -9.12 -6.76
C LEU A 99 -12.92 -8.95 -6.82
N GLY A 100 -13.44 -8.09 -7.71
CA GLY A 100 -14.87 -7.81 -7.80
C GLY A 100 -15.47 -7.12 -6.57
N THR A 101 -14.63 -6.71 -5.61
CA THR A 101 -15.03 -6.09 -4.33
C THR A 101 -14.72 -4.61 -4.25
N LEU A 102 -14.17 -4.05 -5.33
CA LEU A 102 -13.87 -2.63 -5.49
C LEU A 102 -14.80 -2.03 -6.54
N ARG A 103 -15.09 -0.73 -6.40
CA ARG A 103 -15.92 0.00 -7.37
C ARG A 103 -15.09 0.36 -8.61
N GLU A 104 -15.77 0.72 -9.69
CA GLU A 104 -15.14 0.88 -11.01
C GLU A 104 -14.29 2.16 -11.13
N LYS A 105 -14.75 3.26 -10.51
CA LYS A 105 -14.08 4.57 -10.69
C LYS A 105 -12.80 4.65 -9.90
N MET A 106 -11.68 4.78 -10.60
CA MET A 106 -10.36 4.95 -10.02
C MET A 106 -10.15 6.40 -9.54
N VAL A 107 -9.57 6.54 -8.36
CA VAL A 107 -9.03 7.78 -7.81
C VAL A 107 -7.53 7.59 -7.60
N PHE A 108 -6.71 8.15 -8.48
CA PHE A 108 -5.28 7.84 -8.50
C PHE A 108 -4.52 8.59 -7.41
N ALA A 109 -4.20 9.85 -7.63
CA ALA A 109 -3.46 10.71 -6.71
C ALA A 109 -3.63 12.18 -7.12
N THR A 110 -3.16 13.10 -6.27
CA THR A 110 -3.15 14.54 -6.56
C THR A 110 -1.92 15.21 -5.93
N GLY A 111 -1.58 16.42 -6.37
CA GLY A 111 -0.51 17.23 -5.83
C GLY A 111 0.73 17.28 -6.74
N ASP A 112 1.86 17.66 -6.16
CA ASP A 112 3.12 17.88 -6.89
C ASP A 112 3.88 16.56 -7.11
N PRO A 113 4.17 16.17 -8.36
CA PRO A 113 5.04 15.04 -8.68
C PRO A 113 6.45 15.12 -8.08
N HIS A 114 6.94 16.33 -7.76
CA HIS A 114 8.24 16.57 -7.16
C HIS A 114 8.18 16.85 -5.65
N ALA A 115 7.04 16.58 -5.02
CA ALA A 115 6.85 16.86 -3.61
C ALA A 115 7.87 16.13 -2.73
N ARG A 116 8.40 16.87 -1.77
CA ARG A 116 9.29 16.30 -0.73
C ARG A 116 8.50 15.51 0.33
N LEU A 117 7.20 15.81 0.49
CA LEU A 117 6.28 15.16 1.41
C LEU A 117 5.20 14.40 0.64
N MET A 118 5.09 13.10 0.89
CA MET A 118 4.00 12.26 0.39
C MET A 118 3.06 11.86 1.53
N LEU A 119 1.77 12.04 1.32
CA LEU A 119 0.71 11.62 2.26
C LEU A 119 0.00 10.41 1.68
N VAL A 120 -0.11 9.34 2.44
CA VAL A 120 -0.76 8.11 2.00
C VAL A 120 -1.90 7.75 2.95
N GLY A 121 -3.11 7.71 2.40
CA GLY A 121 -4.32 7.31 3.11
C GLY A 121 -4.73 5.86 2.81
N GLU A 122 -5.99 5.56 3.13
CA GLU A 122 -6.57 4.21 3.07
C GLU A 122 -7.12 3.88 1.69
N ALA A 123 -8.20 4.51 1.31
CA ALA A 123 -8.97 4.31 0.08
C ALA A 123 -9.85 5.53 -0.19
N PRO A 124 -10.34 5.71 -1.43
CA PRO A 124 -11.33 6.73 -1.73
C PRO A 124 -12.64 6.48 -0.98
N GLY A 125 -13.27 7.55 -0.51
CA GLY A 125 -14.65 7.56 -0.05
C GLY A 125 -15.62 7.96 -1.17
N TYR A 126 -16.88 8.24 -0.79
CA TYR A 126 -17.93 8.64 -1.72
C TYR A 126 -17.62 9.93 -2.48
N ASP A 127 -17.18 10.97 -1.77
CA ASP A 127 -16.86 12.26 -2.39
C ASP A 127 -15.64 12.17 -3.30
N GLU A 128 -14.61 11.41 -2.88
CA GLU A 128 -13.40 11.14 -3.65
C GLU A 128 -13.72 10.39 -4.94
N GLU A 129 -14.56 9.35 -4.86
CA GLU A 129 -15.03 8.61 -6.03
C GLU A 129 -15.81 9.52 -6.98
N ARG A 130 -16.71 10.35 -6.46
CA ARG A 130 -17.53 11.27 -7.25
C ARG A 130 -16.67 12.30 -7.98
N LEU A 131 -15.72 12.92 -7.29
CA LEU A 131 -14.89 14.01 -7.82
C LEU A 131 -13.63 13.51 -8.57
N GLY A 132 -13.17 12.28 -8.29
CA GLY A 132 -11.98 11.70 -8.92
C GLY A 132 -10.66 12.17 -8.32
N GLU A 133 -10.70 12.73 -7.09
CA GLU A 133 -9.53 13.25 -6.40
C GLU A 133 -9.49 12.74 -4.94
N PRO A 134 -8.32 12.34 -4.39
CA PRO A 134 -8.21 11.85 -3.02
C PRO A 134 -8.37 12.99 -2.01
N PHE A 135 -8.97 12.69 -0.85
CA PHE A 135 -9.13 13.63 0.27
C PHE A 135 -9.84 14.93 -0.10
N VAL A 136 -11.00 14.84 -0.73
CA VAL A 136 -11.88 16.00 -1.04
C VAL A 136 -13.10 16.11 -0.11
N GLY A 137 -13.52 15.02 0.54
CA GLY A 137 -14.59 14.99 1.50
C GLY A 137 -14.21 15.62 2.85
N ARG A 138 -15.02 15.38 3.90
CA ARG A 138 -14.83 15.97 5.24
C ARG A 138 -13.44 15.65 5.84
N ALA A 139 -12.95 14.42 5.65
CA ALA A 139 -11.60 14.04 6.09
C ALA A 139 -10.51 14.82 5.34
N GLY A 140 -10.70 15.06 4.06
CA GLY A 140 -9.81 15.88 3.23
C GLY A 140 -9.79 17.35 3.65
N GLN A 141 -10.93 17.92 4.00
CA GLN A 141 -10.99 19.28 4.56
C GLN A 141 -10.20 19.39 5.87
N LYS A 142 -10.27 18.34 6.72
CA LYS A 142 -9.45 18.28 7.93
C LYS A 142 -7.95 18.16 7.61
N LEU A 143 -7.57 17.37 6.61
CA LEU A 143 -6.19 17.31 6.11
C LEU A 143 -5.71 18.67 5.61
N ASN A 144 -6.53 19.41 4.87
CA ASN A 144 -6.19 20.76 4.40
C ASN A 144 -5.91 21.72 5.55
N GLN A 145 -6.67 21.65 6.66
CA GLN A 145 -6.40 22.42 7.87
C GLN A 145 -5.06 22.08 8.51
N VAL A 146 -4.71 20.78 8.54
CA VAL A 146 -3.41 20.32 9.04
C VAL A 146 -2.26 20.83 8.15
N LEU A 147 -2.39 20.70 6.85
CA LEU A 147 -1.41 21.22 5.89
C LEU A 147 -1.25 22.74 6.01
N ALA A 148 -2.33 23.48 6.10
CA ALA A 148 -2.28 24.94 6.31
C ALA A 148 -1.54 25.31 7.61
N ALA A 149 -1.74 24.54 8.69
CA ALA A 149 -1.00 24.74 9.95
C ALA A 149 0.50 24.45 9.81
N MET A 150 0.91 23.57 8.88
CA MET A 150 2.32 23.34 8.50
C MET A 150 2.88 24.45 7.59
N GLY A 151 2.03 25.35 7.08
CA GLY A 151 2.40 26.34 6.05
C GLY A 151 2.41 25.76 4.63
N LEU A 152 1.72 24.63 4.41
CA LEU A 152 1.64 23.94 3.12
C LEU A 152 0.23 23.99 2.54
N GLY A 153 0.14 23.92 1.22
CA GLY A 153 -1.09 23.65 0.48
C GLY A 153 -1.07 22.27 -0.17
N ARG A 154 -2.19 21.82 -0.70
CA ARG A 154 -2.31 20.52 -1.40
C ARG A 154 -1.34 20.42 -2.60
N GLY A 155 -1.10 21.54 -3.30
CA GLY A 155 -0.17 21.60 -4.44
C GLY A 155 1.31 21.53 -4.07
N ALA A 156 1.68 21.57 -2.79
CA ALA A 156 3.06 21.43 -2.31
C ALA A 156 3.40 20.04 -1.78
N VAL A 157 2.44 19.12 -1.79
CA VAL A 157 2.58 17.74 -1.31
C VAL A 157 2.02 16.78 -2.35
N TYR A 158 2.38 15.50 -2.27
CA TYR A 158 1.74 14.46 -3.05
C TYR A 158 0.80 13.65 -2.16
N ILE A 159 -0.46 13.50 -2.58
CA ILE A 159 -1.51 12.84 -1.80
C ILE A 159 -2.03 11.62 -2.54
N SER A 160 -1.99 10.49 -1.90
CA SER A 160 -2.39 9.20 -2.46
C SER A 160 -3.09 8.31 -1.44
N ASN A 161 -3.56 7.15 -1.87
CA ASN A 161 -4.14 6.10 -1.03
C ASN A 161 -3.53 4.74 -1.37
N ILE A 162 -3.56 3.81 -0.42
CA ILE A 162 -3.20 2.40 -0.66
C ILE A 162 -4.09 1.83 -1.76
N CYS A 163 -5.42 1.88 -1.58
CA CYS A 163 -6.37 1.48 -2.61
C CYS A 163 -6.72 2.66 -3.50
N LYS A 164 -6.74 2.41 -4.82
CA LYS A 164 -7.12 3.45 -5.80
C LYS A 164 -8.61 3.44 -6.13
N TRP A 165 -9.32 2.46 -5.65
CA TRP A 165 -10.76 2.31 -5.83
C TRP A 165 -11.46 2.23 -4.49
N ARG A 166 -12.67 2.77 -4.45
CA ARG A 166 -13.52 2.71 -3.27
C ARG A 166 -13.95 1.26 -3.01
N PRO A 167 -13.79 0.71 -1.81
CA PRO A 167 -14.33 -0.60 -1.45
C PRO A 167 -15.83 -0.67 -1.62
N ALA A 168 -16.34 -1.71 -2.29
CA ALA A 168 -17.75 -1.91 -2.56
C ALA A 168 -18.47 -2.55 -1.37
N MET A 169 -19.74 -2.17 -1.14
CA MET A 169 -20.63 -2.72 -0.11
C MET A 169 -21.94 -3.26 -0.72
N GLY A 170 -21.97 -3.41 -2.05
CA GLY A 170 -23.15 -3.85 -2.80
C GLY A 170 -23.92 -2.69 -3.44
N PRO A 171 -25.02 -2.99 -4.15
CA PRO A 171 -25.76 -2.02 -4.99
C PRO A 171 -26.31 -0.82 -4.22
N GLN A 172 -26.68 -1.02 -2.95
CA GLN A 172 -27.31 0.02 -2.10
C GLN A 172 -26.31 0.75 -1.20
N GLN A 173 -25.02 0.73 -1.51
CA GLN A 173 -23.98 1.34 -0.68
C GLN A 173 -24.19 2.84 -0.42
N GLY A 174 -24.74 3.59 -1.36
CA GLY A 174 -24.92 5.04 -1.23
C GLY A 174 -23.64 5.75 -0.82
N MET A 175 -23.72 6.56 0.23
CA MET A 175 -22.57 7.33 0.77
C MET A 175 -21.74 6.54 1.79
N ALA A 176 -22.16 5.34 2.20
CA ALA A 176 -21.44 4.54 3.20
C ALA A 176 -20.07 4.09 2.69
N ASN A 177 -19.08 4.10 3.57
CA ASN A 177 -17.72 3.64 3.28
C ASN A 177 -17.33 2.54 4.26
N ARG A 178 -16.58 1.55 3.77
CA ARG A 178 -15.90 0.56 4.61
C ARG A 178 -14.39 0.61 4.40
N PRO A 179 -13.60 0.18 5.36
CA PRO A 179 -12.17 -0.03 5.14
C PRO A 179 -11.93 -1.15 4.11
N PRO A 180 -10.83 -1.11 3.39
CA PRO A 180 -10.43 -2.21 2.50
C PRO A 180 -10.04 -3.44 3.31
N THR A 181 -10.27 -4.62 2.72
CA THR A 181 -9.80 -5.90 3.26
C THR A 181 -8.29 -6.06 3.09
N ALA A 182 -7.70 -7.05 3.78
CA ALA A 182 -6.28 -7.39 3.61
C ALA A 182 -5.95 -7.76 2.15
N GLU A 183 -6.87 -8.47 1.48
CA GLU A 183 -6.71 -8.85 0.07
C GLU A 183 -6.75 -7.63 -0.86
N GLU A 184 -7.64 -6.66 -0.61
CA GLU A 184 -7.72 -5.41 -1.36
C GLU A 184 -6.46 -4.55 -1.16
N ILE A 185 -5.95 -4.48 0.07
CA ILE A 185 -4.67 -3.81 0.38
C ILE A 185 -3.52 -4.48 -0.39
N ALA A 186 -3.40 -5.81 -0.31
CA ALA A 186 -2.35 -6.57 -0.98
C ALA A 186 -2.40 -6.40 -2.51
N ALA A 187 -3.61 -6.39 -3.09
CA ALA A 187 -3.80 -6.19 -4.52
C ALA A 187 -3.42 -4.78 -5.00
N CYS A 188 -3.59 -3.75 -4.15
CA CYS A 188 -3.42 -2.35 -4.52
C CYS A 188 -2.06 -1.76 -4.14
N VAL A 189 -1.40 -2.26 -3.08
CA VAL A 189 -0.19 -1.65 -2.50
C VAL A 189 0.94 -1.47 -3.51
N GLN A 190 1.07 -2.35 -4.50
CA GLN A 190 2.12 -2.24 -5.51
C GLN A 190 2.04 -0.97 -6.36
N LEU A 191 0.85 -0.39 -6.52
CA LEU A 191 0.66 0.88 -7.23
C LEU A 191 1.28 2.04 -6.42
N VAL A 192 0.98 2.15 -5.13
CA VAL A 192 1.55 3.22 -4.29
C VAL A 192 3.05 3.03 -4.07
N LEU A 193 3.54 1.80 -3.97
CA LEU A 193 4.98 1.54 -3.93
C LEU A 193 5.69 1.98 -5.23
N ALA A 194 5.02 1.85 -6.38
CA ALA A 194 5.53 2.35 -7.65
C ALA A 194 5.52 3.90 -7.72
N GLU A 195 4.50 4.56 -7.14
CA GLU A 195 4.47 6.01 -6.98
C GLU A 195 5.65 6.50 -6.11
N ILE A 196 5.90 5.84 -4.96
CA ILE A 196 7.04 6.17 -4.08
C ILE A 196 8.37 6.07 -4.84
N ARG A 197 8.56 5.00 -5.64
CA ARG A 197 9.78 4.85 -6.47
C ARG A 197 9.91 5.91 -7.55
N ALA A 198 8.79 6.39 -8.11
CA ALA A 198 8.80 7.43 -9.13
C ALA A 198 9.13 8.81 -8.52
N ILE A 199 8.45 9.17 -7.43
CA ILE A 199 8.53 10.48 -6.76
C ILE A 199 9.81 10.61 -5.92
N ARG A 200 10.20 9.54 -5.18
CA ARG A 200 11.30 9.54 -4.20
C ARG A 200 11.16 10.67 -3.18
N PRO A 201 10.04 10.75 -2.46
CA PRO A 201 9.84 11.80 -1.48
C PRO A 201 10.89 11.70 -0.37
N GLN A 202 11.19 12.81 0.31
CA GLN A 202 12.09 12.81 1.46
C GLN A 202 11.44 12.22 2.71
N CYS A 203 10.10 12.27 2.78
CA CYS A 203 9.32 11.76 3.91
C CYS A 203 7.93 11.33 3.44
N ILE A 204 7.43 10.24 4.03
CA ILE A 204 6.06 9.76 3.87
C ILE A 204 5.32 9.90 5.19
N VAL A 205 4.08 10.38 5.17
CA VAL A 205 3.17 10.31 6.33
C VAL A 205 2.02 9.37 6.00
N CYS A 206 1.94 8.26 6.73
CA CYS A 206 0.80 7.34 6.70
C CYS A 206 -0.36 7.91 7.52
N LEU A 207 -1.48 8.18 6.86
CA LEU A 207 -2.71 8.67 7.45
C LEU A 207 -3.60 7.49 7.87
N GLY A 208 -3.38 6.97 9.07
CA GLY A 208 -4.16 5.87 9.65
C GLY A 208 -3.53 4.49 9.54
N GLY A 209 -4.20 3.52 10.16
CA GLY A 209 -3.70 2.15 10.29
C GLY A 209 -3.61 1.39 8.98
N THR A 210 -4.55 1.57 8.07
CA THR A 210 -4.57 0.90 6.76
C THR A 210 -3.37 1.31 5.90
N ALA A 211 -3.04 2.61 5.88
CA ALA A 211 -1.85 3.10 5.19
C ALA A 211 -0.56 2.51 5.78
N ALA A 212 -0.46 2.47 7.10
CA ALA A 212 0.67 1.87 7.81
C ALA A 212 0.78 0.36 7.52
N LYS A 213 -0.33 -0.39 7.57
CA LYS A 213 -0.35 -1.82 7.24
C LYS A 213 0.15 -2.08 5.82
N GLY A 214 -0.35 -1.33 4.85
CA GLY A 214 0.04 -1.49 3.44
C GLY A 214 1.51 -1.20 3.19
N LEU A 215 2.04 -0.08 3.70
CA LEU A 215 3.41 0.33 3.40
C LEU A 215 4.46 -0.36 4.27
N LEU A 216 4.14 -0.70 5.53
CA LEU A 216 5.10 -1.28 6.47
C LEU A 216 4.97 -2.81 6.61
N GLY A 217 3.94 -3.42 6.01
CA GLY A 217 3.71 -4.87 6.13
C GLY A 217 3.33 -5.33 7.55
N VAL A 218 2.77 -4.45 8.39
CA VAL A 218 2.43 -4.73 9.79
C VAL A 218 0.93 -5.01 9.94
N GLU A 219 0.54 -6.26 10.15
CA GLU A 219 -0.89 -6.64 10.18
C GLU A 219 -1.60 -6.24 11.48
N ASN A 220 -0.98 -6.46 12.63
CA ASN A 220 -1.62 -6.37 13.95
C ASN A 220 -1.23 -5.13 14.76
N ALA A 221 -0.54 -4.17 14.16
CA ALA A 221 -0.11 -2.97 14.87
C ALA A 221 -1.20 -1.89 14.87
N SER A 222 -1.47 -1.29 16.03
CA SER A 222 -2.34 -0.12 16.14
C SER A 222 -1.62 1.15 15.71
N VAL A 223 -2.36 2.18 15.29
CA VAL A 223 -1.77 3.49 15.03
C VAL A 223 -1.04 4.02 16.28
N GLY A 224 -1.61 3.80 17.47
CA GLY A 224 -1.00 4.22 18.74
C GLY A 224 0.36 3.60 19.00
N SER A 225 0.60 2.34 18.59
CA SER A 225 1.89 1.67 18.76
C SER A 225 2.92 2.05 17.70
N LEU A 226 2.47 2.51 16.52
CA LEU A 226 3.33 2.88 15.40
C LEU A 226 3.69 4.37 15.38
N ARG A 227 2.78 5.25 15.84
CA ARG A 227 3.04 6.69 15.88
C ARG A 227 4.16 7.06 16.87
N GLY A 228 4.69 8.24 16.75
CA GLY A 228 5.78 8.72 17.60
C GLY A 228 7.16 8.19 17.21
N LYS A 229 7.27 7.29 16.24
CA LYS A 229 8.50 6.66 15.75
C LYS A 229 8.64 6.89 14.25
N TRP A 230 9.86 6.74 13.76
CA TRP A 230 10.16 6.62 12.33
C TRP A 230 10.23 5.16 11.93
N HIS A 231 9.70 4.88 10.75
CA HIS A 231 9.75 3.59 10.08
C HIS A 231 10.42 3.79 8.72
N ASP A 232 10.60 2.71 7.97
CA ASP A 232 11.17 2.76 6.62
C ASP A 232 10.24 2.09 5.61
N CYS A 233 10.12 2.68 4.44
CA CYS A 233 9.50 2.06 3.27
C CYS A 233 10.37 2.32 2.04
N GLN A 234 11.05 1.29 1.56
CA GLN A 234 11.95 1.36 0.39
C GLN A 234 13.06 2.43 0.53
N GLY A 235 13.61 2.61 1.70
CA GLY A 235 14.65 3.62 1.99
C GLY A 235 14.09 5.03 2.22
N VAL A 236 12.78 5.21 2.26
CA VAL A 236 12.13 6.50 2.56
C VAL A 236 11.60 6.49 4.00
N PRO A 237 11.95 7.49 4.83
CA PRO A 237 11.42 7.62 6.19
C PRO A 237 9.89 7.77 6.19
N VAL A 238 9.22 6.96 7.03
CA VAL A 238 7.76 6.94 7.18
C VAL A 238 7.37 7.35 8.58
N ARG A 239 6.49 8.34 8.70
CA ARG A 239 5.80 8.69 9.93
C ARG A 239 4.36 8.16 9.88
N VAL A 240 3.89 7.56 10.97
CA VAL A 240 2.50 7.12 11.10
C VAL A 240 1.74 8.09 12.00
N THR A 241 0.54 8.49 11.58
CA THR A 241 -0.35 9.33 12.38
C THR A 241 -1.80 8.84 12.29
N TYR A 242 -2.71 9.43 13.06
CA TYR A 242 -4.13 9.13 12.96
C TYR A 242 -4.70 9.64 11.64
N HIS A 243 -5.66 8.87 11.08
CA HIS A 243 -6.38 9.30 9.88
C HIS A 243 -7.17 10.61 10.16
N PRO A 244 -7.26 11.56 9.23
CA PRO A 244 -7.99 12.82 9.46
C PRO A 244 -9.43 12.63 9.91
N SER A 245 -10.12 11.56 9.50
CA SER A 245 -11.46 11.22 9.99
C SER A 245 -11.52 10.90 11.49
N TYR A 246 -10.41 10.51 12.11
CA TYR A 246 -10.34 10.32 13.55
C TYR A 246 -10.57 11.66 14.29
N LEU A 247 -9.99 12.75 13.77
CA LEU A 247 -10.19 14.09 14.34
C LEU A 247 -11.62 14.64 14.14
N LEU A 248 -12.41 14.06 13.23
CA LEU A 248 -13.84 14.40 13.08
C LEU A 248 -14.70 13.74 14.17
N ARG A 249 -14.24 12.63 14.75
CA ARG A 249 -14.93 11.87 15.80
C ARG A 249 -14.37 12.13 17.18
N ASN A 250 -13.13 12.60 17.26
CA ASN A 250 -12.43 12.89 18.51
C ASN A 250 -11.76 14.26 18.42
N GLU A 251 -12.44 15.28 18.94
CA GLU A 251 -11.98 16.68 18.92
C GLU A 251 -11.14 17.07 20.14
N SER A 252 -10.75 16.11 20.99
CA SER A 252 -9.93 16.39 22.19
C SER A 252 -8.61 17.06 21.83
N LEU A 253 -8.13 17.91 22.72
CA LEU A 253 -6.82 18.57 22.57
C LEU A 253 -5.70 17.53 22.44
N SER A 254 -5.78 16.43 23.20
CA SER A 254 -4.80 15.34 23.14
C SER A 254 -4.76 14.65 21.79
N ALA A 255 -5.92 14.40 21.16
CA ALA A 255 -5.98 13.83 19.79
C ALA A 255 -5.38 14.78 18.74
N ARG A 256 -5.71 16.07 18.83
CA ARG A 256 -5.14 17.10 17.95
C ARG A 256 -3.64 17.24 18.16
N ARG A 257 -3.19 17.26 19.42
CA ARG A 257 -1.75 17.30 19.78
C ARG A 257 -1.01 16.11 19.23
N ALA A 258 -1.55 14.91 19.37
CA ALA A 258 -0.95 13.68 18.86
C ALA A 258 -0.70 13.73 17.34
N VAL A 259 -1.69 14.17 16.55
CA VAL A 259 -1.51 14.35 15.10
C VAL A 259 -0.49 15.44 14.83
N TRP A 260 -0.55 16.55 15.56
CA TRP A 260 0.36 17.68 15.34
C TRP A 260 1.82 17.33 15.63
N GLU A 261 2.12 16.53 16.65
CA GLU A 261 3.46 16.03 16.94
C GLU A 261 4.04 15.20 15.79
N ASP A 262 3.22 14.36 15.17
CA ASP A 262 3.65 13.60 13.99
C ASP A 262 3.94 14.52 12.80
N MET A 263 3.16 15.60 12.61
CA MET A 263 3.40 16.60 11.56
C MET A 263 4.63 17.46 11.86
N LEU A 264 4.85 17.86 13.11
CA LEU A 264 6.08 18.56 13.52
C LEU A 264 7.31 17.73 13.19
N ALA A 265 7.29 16.44 13.51
CA ALA A 265 8.40 15.54 13.17
C ALA A 265 8.64 15.47 11.65
N ALA A 266 7.57 15.44 10.84
CA ALA A 266 7.70 15.49 9.39
C ALA A 266 8.28 16.85 8.91
N MET A 267 7.83 17.97 9.47
CA MET A 267 8.39 19.29 9.16
C MET A 267 9.89 19.36 9.48
N GLU A 268 10.29 18.86 10.64
CA GLU A 268 11.69 18.82 11.07
C GLU A 268 12.55 17.94 10.14
N ALA A 269 12.06 16.77 9.77
CA ALA A 269 12.74 15.87 8.81
C ALA A 269 12.91 16.52 7.43
N LEU A 270 11.98 17.38 7.03
CA LEU A 270 12.04 18.15 5.79
C LEU A 270 12.89 19.43 5.89
N GLY A 271 13.46 19.74 7.06
CA GLY A 271 14.18 20.99 7.30
C GLY A 271 13.32 22.25 7.19
N MET A 272 12.00 22.12 7.40
CA MET A 272 11.08 23.25 7.38
C MET A 272 11.24 24.09 8.64
N PRO A 273 11.11 25.44 8.55
CA PRO A 273 11.09 26.28 9.74
C PRO A 273 9.87 25.97 10.61
N VAL A 274 10.10 25.73 11.90
CA VAL A 274 9.05 25.51 12.89
C VAL A 274 9.05 26.64 13.91
N SER A 275 8.00 27.47 13.92
CA SER A 275 7.88 28.57 14.87
C SER A 275 7.55 28.07 16.29
N GLU A 276 7.89 28.88 17.30
CA GLU A 276 7.52 28.61 18.71
C GLU A 276 6.00 28.47 18.89
N LYS A 277 5.21 29.23 18.14
CA LYS A 277 3.75 29.11 18.12
C LYS A 277 3.31 27.72 17.64
N GLN A 278 3.91 27.20 16.56
CA GLN A 278 3.60 25.86 16.05
C GLN A 278 4.04 24.77 17.03
N ARG A 279 5.19 24.90 17.71
CA ARG A 279 5.64 23.94 18.74
C ARG A 279 4.61 23.84 19.89
N ARG A 280 3.91 24.94 20.18
CA ARG A 280 2.94 25.01 21.28
C ARG A 280 1.50 24.71 20.89
N TYR A 281 1.20 24.44 19.62
CA TYR A 281 -0.18 24.07 19.22
C TYR A 281 -0.69 22.87 20.02
N PHE A 282 -1.90 23.02 20.56
CA PHE A 282 -2.62 22.00 21.31
C PHE A 282 -1.91 21.50 22.59
N LEU A 283 -0.94 22.23 23.11
CA LEU A 283 -0.47 22.01 24.47
C LEU A 283 -1.51 22.54 25.46
N PRO A 284 -1.67 21.88 26.64
CA PRO A 284 -2.46 22.48 27.71
C PRO A 284 -1.82 23.80 28.13
N SER A 285 -2.67 24.77 28.44
CA SER A 285 -2.29 26.08 28.99
C SER A 285 -1.73 25.96 30.39
#